data_93319b4f4f536a52565f522cc8501f7e
#
_entry.id   93319b4f4f536a52565f522cc8501f7e
#
_cell.length_a   1.000
_cell.length_b   1.000
_cell.length_c   1.000
_cell.angle_alpha   90.00
_cell.angle_beta   90.00
_cell.angle_gamma   90.00
#
_symmetry.space_group_name_H-M   'P 1'
#
loop_
_entity.id
_entity.type
_entity.pdbx_description
1 polymer ?
#
loop_
_entity_poly.entity_id
_entity_poly.type
_entity_poly.pdbx_seq_one_letter_code
_entity_poly.pdbx_strand_id
1 'polypeptide(L)'
;MFMGEYNHTIDAKGRLIIPSKFRELLGEEFVLTRGLDGCLYIYPMDEWESFEMKLRSLPLTNKNARTFSRFFVAGATTCELDSQGRILVPQTLREFAGLEKDVVLTGNLNRIEVWSKEKWNE
;
A
#
# COMPACT_ATOMS: atom_id res chain seq x y z
N MET A 1 15.49 2.26 -0.89
CA MET A 1 14.70 2.90 -1.97
C MET A 1 13.98 1.84 -2.78
N PHE A 2 12.67 1.99 -2.93
CA PHE A 2 11.89 1.07 -3.74
C PHE A 2 11.89 1.52 -5.19
N MET A 3 12.14 0.58 -6.11
CA MET A 3 12.08 0.83 -7.56
C MET A 3 11.82 -0.47 -8.29
N GLY A 4 11.36 -0.36 -9.51
CA GLY A 4 11.07 -1.51 -10.36
C GLY A 4 9.61 -1.87 -10.40
N GLU A 5 9.27 -2.71 -11.36
CA GLU A 5 7.91 -3.15 -11.63
C GLU A 5 7.86 -4.67 -11.62
N TYR A 6 6.91 -5.24 -10.90
CA TYR A 6 6.77 -6.69 -10.75
C TYR A 6 5.32 -7.11 -10.96
N ASN A 7 5.14 -8.22 -11.65
CA ASN A 7 3.81 -8.79 -11.91
C ASN A 7 3.61 -10.02 -11.05
N HIS A 8 2.54 -10.03 -10.27
CA HIS A 8 2.16 -11.15 -9.40
C HIS A 8 0.65 -11.35 -9.46
N THR A 9 0.17 -12.32 -8.68
CA THR A 9 -1.27 -12.56 -8.56
C THR A 9 -1.67 -12.49 -7.11
N ILE A 10 -2.92 -12.09 -6.88
CA ILE A 10 -3.54 -12.16 -5.56
C ILE A 10 -4.51 -13.33 -5.57
N ASP A 11 -4.53 -14.14 -4.50
CA ASP A 11 -5.44 -15.28 -4.45
C ASP A 11 -6.82 -14.88 -3.91
N ALA A 12 -7.75 -15.84 -3.91
CA ALA A 12 -9.14 -15.59 -3.50
C ALA A 12 -9.26 -15.17 -2.03
N LYS A 13 -8.27 -15.51 -1.21
CA LYS A 13 -8.25 -15.13 0.21
C LYS A 13 -7.60 -13.76 0.44
N GLY A 14 -7.06 -13.14 -0.60
CA GLY A 14 -6.42 -11.84 -0.50
C GLY A 14 -4.92 -11.91 -0.20
N ARG A 15 -4.28 -13.06 -0.40
CA ARG A 15 -2.85 -13.20 -0.17
C ARG A 15 -2.08 -12.79 -1.41
N LEU A 16 -1.09 -11.93 -1.23
CA LEU A 16 -0.29 -11.35 -2.29
C LEU A 16 1.19 -11.51 -1.96
N ILE A 17 1.95 -12.11 -2.89
CA ILE A 17 3.40 -12.24 -2.73
C ILE A 17 4.05 -10.87 -2.92
N ILE A 18 4.95 -10.53 -2.00
CA ILE A 18 5.75 -9.32 -2.12
C ILE A 18 7.09 -9.70 -2.75
N PRO A 19 7.55 -9.00 -3.79
CA PRO A 19 8.84 -9.29 -4.42
C PRO A 19 9.98 -9.30 -3.39
N SER A 20 10.91 -10.24 -3.53
CA SER A 20 12.00 -10.40 -2.57
C SER A 20 12.82 -9.15 -2.36
N LYS A 21 13.04 -8.37 -3.42
CA LYS A 21 13.78 -7.11 -3.33
C LYS A 21 13.06 -6.09 -2.44
N PHE A 22 11.73 -6.11 -2.43
CA PHE A 22 10.97 -5.20 -1.59
C PHE A 22 10.90 -5.70 -0.14
N ARG A 23 10.88 -7.01 0.07
CA ARG A 23 10.81 -7.59 1.41
C ARG A 23 11.96 -7.16 2.29
N GLU A 24 13.17 -7.09 1.72
CA GLU A 24 14.35 -6.69 2.46
C GLU A 24 14.25 -5.25 3.00
N LEU A 25 13.55 -4.39 2.28
CA LEU A 25 13.40 -2.99 2.62
C LEU A 25 12.21 -2.71 3.54
N LEU A 26 11.25 -3.63 3.61
CA LEU A 26 10.02 -3.42 4.39
C LEU A 26 10.20 -3.66 5.89
N GLY A 27 11.09 -4.56 6.26
CA GLY A 27 11.23 -4.97 7.65
C GLY A 27 10.11 -5.92 8.09
N GLU A 28 9.99 -6.12 9.39
CA GLU A 28 9.04 -7.09 9.95
C GLU A 28 7.59 -6.59 9.93
N GLU A 29 7.41 -5.29 10.16
CA GLU A 29 6.08 -4.70 10.21
C GLU A 29 6.05 -3.45 9.32
N PHE A 30 4.99 -3.29 8.58
CA PHE A 30 4.82 -2.18 7.66
C PHE A 30 3.34 -1.83 7.54
N VAL A 31 3.02 -0.78 6.82
CA VAL A 31 1.64 -0.26 6.73
C VAL A 31 1.14 -0.35 5.29
N LEU A 32 -0.06 -0.90 5.15
CA LEU A 32 -0.81 -0.95 3.89
C LEU A 32 -1.97 0.02 4.00
N THR A 33 -2.15 0.87 3.01
CA THR A 33 -3.23 1.85 3.01
C THR A 33 -3.70 2.17 1.59
N ARG A 34 -4.78 2.94 1.50
CA ARG A 34 -5.25 3.46 0.22
C ARG A 34 -4.23 4.42 -0.36
N GLY A 35 -4.03 4.35 -1.67
CA GLY A 35 -3.17 5.28 -2.39
C GLY A 35 -3.99 6.19 -3.30
N LEU A 36 -3.34 7.20 -3.80
CA LEU A 36 -3.94 8.08 -4.78
C LEU A 36 -4.05 7.35 -6.13
N ASP A 37 -4.96 7.78 -6.97
CA ASP A 37 -5.21 7.21 -8.30
C ASP A 37 -5.76 5.77 -8.27
N GLY A 38 -6.31 5.35 -7.12
CA GLY A 38 -7.00 4.06 -7.03
C GLY A 38 -6.09 2.85 -6.84
N CYS A 39 -4.85 3.05 -6.39
CA CYS A 39 -3.96 1.97 -6.00
C CYS A 39 -3.87 1.88 -4.48
N LEU A 40 -3.07 0.93 -3.99
CA LEU A 40 -2.71 0.86 -2.57
C LEU A 40 -1.26 1.27 -2.41
N TYR A 41 -0.92 1.82 -1.24
CA TYR A 41 0.45 2.13 -0.87
C TYR A 41 0.90 1.19 0.24
N ILE A 42 2.16 0.75 0.18
CA ILE A 42 2.82 0.04 1.28
C ILE A 42 4.01 0.89 1.70
N TYR A 43 4.06 1.22 3.00
CA TYR A 43 5.15 1.99 3.59
C TYR A 43 5.89 1.15 4.62
N PRO A 44 7.24 1.12 4.60
CA PRO A 44 7.98 0.66 5.77
C PRO A 44 7.60 1.54 6.96
N MET A 45 7.77 1.03 8.18
CA MET A 45 7.29 1.75 9.36
C MET A 45 7.92 3.15 9.51
N ASP A 46 9.20 3.29 9.21
CA ASP A 46 9.87 4.60 9.30
C ASP A 46 9.31 5.61 8.29
N GLU A 47 8.99 5.15 7.08
CA GLU A 47 8.40 6.02 6.06
C GLU A 47 6.94 6.36 6.39
N TRP A 48 6.21 5.40 6.98
CA TRP A 48 4.85 5.68 7.45
C TRP A 48 4.87 6.75 8.54
N GLU A 49 5.81 6.67 9.47
CA GLU A 49 5.94 7.66 10.54
C GLU A 49 6.23 9.05 9.97
N SER A 50 7.09 9.15 8.96
CA SER A 50 7.37 10.42 8.28
C SER A 50 6.12 10.97 7.60
N PHE A 51 5.36 10.12 6.94
CA PHE A 51 4.10 10.52 6.30
C PHE A 51 3.06 10.93 7.33
N GLU A 52 2.96 10.19 8.42
CA GLU A 52 2.05 10.49 9.52
C GLU A 52 2.33 11.89 10.09
N MET A 53 3.60 12.24 10.27
CA MET A 53 3.97 13.57 10.75
C MET A 53 3.50 14.67 9.79
N LYS A 54 3.59 14.44 8.49
CA LYS A 54 3.08 15.39 7.50
C LYS A 54 1.56 15.54 7.63
N LEU A 55 0.85 14.45 7.83
CA LEU A 55 -0.60 14.49 8.02
C LEU A 55 -0.98 15.25 9.29
N ARG A 56 -0.22 15.07 10.37
CA ARG A 56 -0.44 15.79 11.64
C ARG A 56 -0.22 17.29 11.51
N SER A 57 0.61 17.71 10.56
CA SER A 57 0.89 19.13 10.35
C SER A 57 -0.19 19.85 9.53
N LEU A 58 -1.15 19.12 8.96
CA LEU A 58 -2.21 19.72 8.17
C LEU A 58 -3.16 20.53 9.05
N PRO A 59 -3.73 21.64 8.55
CA PRO A 59 -4.60 22.49 9.35
C PRO A 59 -5.94 21.81 9.62
N LEU A 60 -6.26 21.61 10.90
CA LEU A 60 -7.50 20.91 11.33
C LEU A 60 -8.77 21.65 10.92
N THR A 61 -8.68 22.96 10.71
CA THR A 61 -9.83 23.77 10.31
C THR A 61 -10.17 23.67 8.83
N ASN A 62 -9.26 23.10 8.04
CA ASN A 62 -9.45 22.95 6.59
C ASN A 62 -10.13 21.61 6.29
N LYS A 63 -11.31 21.68 5.68
CA LYS A 63 -12.09 20.49 5.35
C LYS A 63 -11.34 19.53 4.42
N ASN A 64 -10.66 20.06 3.40
CA ASN A 64 -9.91 19.24 2.45
C ASN A 64 -8.75 18.53 3.14
N ALA A 65 -8.08 19.21 4.07
CA ALA A 65 -7.01 18.62 4.85
C ALA A 65 -7.52 17.46 5.71
N ARG A 66 -8.68 17.64 6.35
CA ARG A 66 -9.31 16.57 7.16
C ARG A 66 -9.69 15.37 6.29
N THR A 67 -10.25 15.61 5.11
CA THR A 67 -10.64 14.54 4.17
C THR A 67 -9.41 13.77 3.68
N PHE A 68 -8.35 14.50 3.35
CA PHE A 68 -7.09 13.90 2.90
C PHE A 68 -6.47 13.00 3.97
N SER A 69 -6.38 13.51 5.20
CA SER A 69 -5.85 12.75 6.33
C SER A 69 -6.69 11.49 6.59
N ARG A 70 -8.01 11.64 6.62
CA ARG A 70 -8.94 10.54 6.88
C ARG A 70 -8.83 9.44 5.81
N PHE A 71 -8.64 9.84 4.56
CA PHE A 71 -8.49 8.90 3.46
C PHE A 71 -7.36 7.89 3.72
N PHE A 72 -6.21 8.38 4.13
CA PHE A 72 -5.06 7.51 4.38
C PHE A 72 -5.14 6.79 5.72
N VAL A 73 -5.49 7.49 6.78
CA VAL A 73 -5.44 6.90 8.13
C VAL A 73 -6.57 5.89 8.35
N ALA A 74 -7.77 6.19 7.89
CA ALA A 74 -8.90 5.26 8.04
C ALA A 74 -8.72 4.00 7.20
N GLY A 75 -7.99 4.09 6.09
CA GLY A 75 -7.72 2.93 5.24
C GLY A 75 -6.50 2.12 5.66
N ALA A 76 -5.75 2.58 6.64
CA ALA A 76 -4.46 1.97 6.98
C ALA A 76 -4.61 0.75 7.89
N THR A 77 -3.76 -0.24 7.66
CA THR A 77 -3.61 -1.40 8.54
C THR A 77 -2.14 -1.79 8.59
N THR A 78 -1.70 -2.32 9.73
CA THR A 78 -0.36 -2.87 9.83
C THR A 78 -0.34 -4.28 9.25
N CYS A 79 0.77 -4.64 8.63
CA CYS A 79 0.95 -5.91 7.98
C CYS A 79 2.26 -6.56 8.39
N GLU A 80 2.29 -7.88 8.31
CA GLU A 80 3.49 -8.69 8.44
C GLU A 80 3.55 -9.66 7.27
N LEU A 81 4.75 -10.06 6.89
CA LEU A 81 4.92 -11.10 5.89
C LEU A 81 4.69 -12.47 6.53
N ASP A 82 4.02 -13.36 5.81
CA ASP A 82 3.94 -14.76 6.25
C ASP A 82 5.23 -15.50 5.88
N SER A 83 5.30 -16.79 6.20
CA SER A 83 6.50 -17.60 5.94
C SER A 83 6.81 -17.76 4.45
N GLN A 84 5.87 -17.44 3.57
CA GLN A 84 6.04 -17.53 2.13
C GLN A 84 6.24 -16.15 1.48
N GLY A 85 6.44 -15.11 2.27
CA GLY A 85 6.65 -13.76 1.76
C GLY A 85 5.39 -13.08 1.23
N ARG A 86 4.23 -13.45 1.77
CA ARG A 86 2.95 -12.89 1.35
C ARG A 86 2.36 -11.99 2.43
N ILE A 87 1.55 -11.04 2.00
CA ILE A 87 0.70 -10.25 2.91
C ILE A 87 -0.76 -10.62 2.66
N LEU A 88 -1.60 -10.36 3.64
CA LEU A 88 -3.04 -10.47 3.50
C LEU A 88 -3.59 -9.06 3.23
N VAL A 89 -4.21 -8.87 2.07
CA VAL A 89 -4.87 -7.61 1.73
C VAL A 89 -6.34 -7.71 2.14
N PRO A 90 -6.79 -6.88 3.08
CA PRO A 90 -8.20 -6.91 3.51
C PRO A 90 -9.16 -6.67 2.35
N GLN A 91 -10.34 -7.25 2.44
CA GLN A 91 -11.35 -7.16 1.39
C GLN A 91 -11.69 -5.71 1.02
N THR A 92 -11.82 -4.83 2.01
CA THR A 92 -12.13 -3.42 1.76
C THR A 92 -11.08 -2.74 0.89
N LEU A 93 -9.80 -3.06 1.10
CA LEU A 93 -8.72 -2.49 0.29
C LEU A 93 -8.65 -3.14 -1.09
N ARG A 94 -8.94 -4.44 -1.18
CA ARG A 94 -9.02 -5.12 -2.50
C ARG A 94 -10.12 -4.50 -3.36
N GLU A 95 -11.28 -4.25 -2.77
CA GLU A 95 -12.40 -3.61 -3.46
C GLU A 95 -12.06 -2.19 -3.88
N PHE A 96 -11.44 -1.43 -3.00
CA PHE A 96 -11.03 -0.06 -3.32
C PHE A 96 -10.11 -0.02 -4.55
N ALA A 97 -9.12 -0.90 -4.60
CA ALA A 97 -8.12 -0.91 -5.67
C ALA A 97 -8.50 -1.80 -6.86
N GLY A 98 -9.61 -2.51 -6.77
CA GLY A 98 -10.07 -3.40 -7.84
C GLY A 98 -9.16 -4.60 -8.04
N LEU A 99 -8.54 -5.09 -6.96
CA LEU A 99 -7.63 -6.23 -7.04
C LEU A 99 -8.43 -7.53 -7.10
N GLU A 100 -8.32 -8.26 -8.20
CA GLU A 100 -9.02 -9.53 -8.38
C GLU A 100 -8.06 -10.70 -8.57
N LYS A 101 -7.14 -10.61 -9.51
CA LYS A 101 -6.17 -11.67 -9.81
C LYS A 101 -4.82 -11.09 -10.15
N ASP A 102 -4.68 -10.47 -11.31
CA ASP A 102 -3.39 -9.96 -11.77
C ASP A 102 -3.09 -8.59 -11.16
N VAL A 103 -1.92 -8.47 -10.55
CA VAL A 103 -1.50 -7.32 -9.76
C VAL A 103 -0.13 -6.85 -10.23
N VAL A 104 0.08 -5.54 -10.24
CA VAL A 104 1.37 -4.94 -10.51
C VAL A 104 1.84 -4.25 -9.23
N LEU A 105 3.05 -4.60 -8.78
CA LEU A 105 3.70 -3.93 -7.67
C LEU A 105 4.83 -3.08 -8.22
N THR A 106 4.81 -1.80 -7.91
CA THR A 106 5.85 -0.88 -8.37
C THR A 106 6.51 -0.20 -7.19
N GLY A 107 7.83 -0.03 -7.26
CA GLY A 107 8.54 0.77 -6.27
C GLY A 107 8.51 2.23 -6.68
N ASN A 108 8.25 3.10 -5.74
CA ASN A 108 8.26 4.54 -5.97
C ASN A 108 8.95 5.24 -4.80
N LEU A 109 10.27 5.06 -4.73
CA LEU A 109 11.17 5.69 -3.76
C LEU A 109 10.92 5.25 -2.32
N ASN A 110 10.02 5.89 -1.61
CA ASN A 110 9.78 5.63 -0.19
C ASN A 110 8.59 4.69 0.06
N ARG A 111 7.97 4.19 -1.00
CA ARG A 111 6.80 3.31 -0.87
C ARG A 111 6.69 2.35 -2.04
N ILE A 112 5.84 1.35 -1.86
CA ILE A 112 5.41 0.44 -2.91
C ILE A 112 3.99 0.84 -3.30
N GLU A 113 3.68 0.77 -4.59
CA GLU A 113 2.31 0.92 -5.09
C GLU A 113 1.80 -0.43 -5.57
N VAL A 114 0.57 -0.75 -5.19
CA VAL A 114 -0.08 -2.00 -5.58
C VAL A 114 -1.27 -1.66 -6.48
N TRP A 115 -1.21 -2.11 -7.72
CA TRP A 115 -2.18 -1.78 -8.75
C TRP A 115 -2.87 -3.03 -9.27
N SER A 116 -4.16 -2.91 -9.61
CA SER A 116 -4.75 -3.93 -10.47
C SER A 116 -4.06 -3.83 -11.83
N LYS A 117 -3.89 -4.95 -12.50
CA LYS A 117 -3.26 -4.96 -13.83
C LYS A 117 -4.04 -4.09 -14.81
N GLU A 118 -5.36 -4.12 -14.71
CA GLU A 118 -6.23 -3.34 -15.56
C GLU A 118 -6.01 -1.83 -15.40
N LYS A 119 -5.96 -1.34 -14.16
CA LYS A 119 -5.70 0.08 -13.90
C LYS A 119 -4.29 0.49 -14.28
N TRP A 120 -3.33 -0.39 -14.07
CA TRP A 120 -1.95 -0.11 -14.43
C TRP A 120 -1.79 0.12 -15.94
N ASN A 121 -2.56 -0.61 -16.74
CA ASN A 121 -2.51 -0.53 -18.20
C ASN A 121 -3.30 0.65 -18.79
N GLU A 122 -3.99 1.40 -17.99
CA GLU A 122 -4.75 2.57 -18.46
C GLU A 122 -3.84 3.74 -18.80
#